data_f81a3608172a570079311b8e671c44b4
#
_entry.id   f81a3608172a570079311b8e671c44b4
#
_cell.length_a   1.000
_cell.length_b   1.000
_cell.length_c   1.000
_cell.angle_alpha   90.00
_cell.angle_beta   90.00
_cell.angle_gamma   90.00
#
_symmetry.space_group_name_H-M   'P 1'
#
loop_
_entity.id
_entity.type
_entity.pdbx_description
1 polymer ?
#
loop_
_entity_poly.entity_id
_entity_poly.type
_entity_poly.pdbx_seq_one_letter_code
_entity_poly.pdbx_strand_id
1 'polypeptide(L)'
;MKXVGTGCGPGLLTEEAIRAISGAVLIMGSSRALDLVSRFIPEGCEVRVITDFSSLFIPDHAVVLSTGDPQLAGLGFLGGEIIPGISSLQLAASRLHIPIDTVTIIDLHGKGNAPLSADIAGELRCGKRIFILADPAFRIHDLCTMLGGTGEGIAIVLCENLGYPEERISVGTVADPPVPQSRLFVVLVGRFPSKDGNLPVSD
;
A
#
# COMPACT_ATOMS: atom_id res chain seq x y z
N MET A 1 -8.83 -21.54 -6.72
CA MET A 1 -8.41 -20.15 -6.98
C MET A 1 -7.38 -19.72 -5.95
N LYS A 2 -6.37 -18.94 -6.36
CA LYS A 2 -5.36 -18.38 -5.45
C LYS A 2 -5.27 -16.85 -5.61
N UNK A 3 -5.13 -15.73 -4.69
CA UNK A 3 -5.04 -14.67 -4.64
C UNK A 3 -3.88 -14.48 -4.41
N VAL A 4 -2.93 -14.09 -5.06
CA VAL A 4 -1.48 -14.00 -4.94
C VAL A 4 -1.04 -12.55 -4.84
N GLY A 5 -0.34 -12.19 -3.76
CA GLY A 5 0.27 -10.88 -3.57
C GLY A 5 1.49 -10.71 -4.46
N THR A 6 1.50 -9.65 -5.30
CA THR A 6 2.61 -9.40 -6.22
C THR A 6 3.69 -8.50 -5.61
N GLY A 7 3.51 -8.08 -4.36
CA GLY A 7 4.32 -7.02 -3.80
C GLY A 7 3.86 -5.64 -4.29
N CYS A 8 4.26 -4.59 -3.59
CA CYS A 8 3.85 -3.23 -3.93
C CYS A 8 4.71 -2.60 -5.03
N GLY A 9 5.83 -3.24 -5.41
CA GLY A 9 6.73 -2.78 -6.47
C GLY A 9 7.57 -3.91 -7.04
N PRO A 10 8.38 -3.62 -8.07
CA PRO A 10 9.25 -4.61 -8.70
C PRO A 10 10.21 -5.29 -7.71
N GLY A 11 10.43 -6.59 -7.87
CA GLY A 11 11.36 -7.36 -7.05
C GLY A 11 10.85 -7.74 -5.67
N LEU A 12 9.57 -7.51 -5.38
CA LEU A 12 8.99 -7.75 -4.05
C LEU A 12 8.08 -8.99 -4.00
N LEU A 13 8.18 -9.87 -5.00
CA LEU A 13 7.48 -11.15 -4.98
C LEU A 13 8.11 -12.08 -3.94
N THR A 14 7.26 -12.80 -3.22
CA THR A 14 7.73 -13.92 -2.38
C THR A 14 8.06 -15.12 -3.28
N GLU A 15 8.89 -16.05 -2.80
CA GLU A 15 9.17 -17.29 -3.52
C GLU A 15 7.89 -18.11 -3.74
N GLU A 16 6.97 -18.07 -2.77
CA GLU A 16 5.70 -18.77 -2.88
C GLU A 16 4.84 -18.16 -4.00
N ALA A 17 4.79 -16.83 -4.09
CA ALA A 17 4.09 -16.13 -5.17
C ALA A 17 4.69 -16.51 -6.54
N ILE A 18 6.02 -16.54 -6.65
CA ILE A 18 6.69 -16.94 -7.90
C ILE A 18 6.30 -18.35 -8.29
N ARG A 19 6.34 -19.32 -7.34
CA ARG A 19 5.93 -20.70 -7.61
C ARG A 19 4.48 -20.79 -8.09
N ALA A 20 3.58 -20.06 -7.44
CA ALA A 20 2.16 -20.08 -7.83
C ALA A 20 1.93 -19.52 -9.23
N ILE A 21 2.60 -18.40 -9.55
CA ILE A 21 2.51 -17.75 -10.86
C ILE A 21 3.11 -18.63 -11.95
N SER A 22 4.30 -19.18 -11.71
CA SER A 22 5.01 -20.01 -12.71
C SER A 22 4.31 -21.35 -13.00
N GLY A 23 3.41 -21.79 -12.12
CA GLY A 23 2.61 -22.99 -12.34
C GLY A 23 1.20 -22.72 -12.86
N ALA A 24 0.87 -21.47 -13.16
CA ALA A 24 -0.50 -21.10 -13.53
C ALA A 24 -0.82 -21.39 -14.99
N VAL A 25 -2.07 -21.80 -15.24
CA VAL A 25 -2.61 -21.94 -16.61
C VAL A 25 -3.53 -20.76 -16.96
N LEU A 26 -4.00 -20.02 -15.94
CA LEU A 26 -4.81 -18.82 -16.10
C LEU A 26 -4.39 -17.81 -15.03
N ILE A 27 -3.99 -16.62 -15.44
CA ILE A 27 -3.63 -15.52 -14.56
C ILE A 27 -4.57 -14.35 -14.84
N MET A 28 -5.12 -13.76 -13.78
CA MET A 28 -6.05 -12.66 -13.85
C MET A 28 -5.58 -11.52 -12.93
N GLY A 29 -5.59 -10.26 -13.40
CA GLY A 29 -5.14 -9.16 -12.56
C GLY A 29 -5.25 -7.80 -13.25
N SER A 30 -5.01 -6.73 -12.48
CA SER A 30 -4.88 -5.40 -13.07
C SER A 30 -3.61 -5.33 -13.93
N SER A 31 -3.56 -4.39 -14.86
CA SER A 31 -2.36 -4.19 -15.71
C SER A 31 -1.10 -4.06 -14.85
N ARG A 32 -1.15 -3.25 -13.79
CA ARG A 32 0.00 -3.06 -12.89
C ARG A 32 0.44 -4.37 -12.23
N ALA A 33 -0.51 -5.19 -11.77
CA ALA A 33 -0.17 -6.48 -11.15
C ALA A 33 0.48 -7.43 -12.16
N LEU A 34 -0.04 -7.47 -13.38
CA LEU A 34 0.50 -8.28 -14.46
C LEU A 34 1.92 -7.84 -14.85
N ASP A 35 2.15 -6.53 -14.92
CA ASP A 35 3.49 -5.99 -15.23
C ASP A 35 4.52 -6.44 -14.20
N LEU A 36 4.16 -6.44 -12.90
CA LEU A 36 5.06 -6.84 -11.81
C LEU A 36 5.50 -8.31 -11.91
N VAL A 37 4.68 -9.16 -12.52
CA VAL A 37 4.94 -10.61 -12.58
C VAL A 37 5.32 -11.09 -13.99
N SER A 38 5.37 -10.20 -14.97
CA SER A 38 5.45 -10.55 -16.41
C SER A 38 6.53 -11.58 -16.74
N ARG A 39 7.71 -11.48 -16.12
CA ARG A 39 8.84 -12.39 -16.37
C ARG A 39 8.63 -13.82 -15.82
N PHE A 40 7.60 -14.03 -14.98
CA PHE A 40 7.29 -15.32 -14.36
C PHE A 40 6.07 -16.00 -14.96
N ILE A 41 5.39 -15.33 -15.88
CA ILE A 41 4.19 -15.91 -16.55
C ILE A 41 4.65 -16.99 -17.52
N PRO A 42 4.13 -18.24 -17.39
CA PRO A 42 4.54 -19.31 -18.29
C PRO A 42 4.13 -19.05 -19.74
N GLU A 43 4.92 -19.57 -20.66
CA GLU A 43 4.52 -19.62 -22.08
C GLU A 43 3.22 -20.43 -22.21
N GLY A 44 2.26 -19.90 -22.95
CA GLY A 44 0.95 -20.52 -23.14
C GLY A 44 -0.05 -20.29 -22.02
N CYS A 45 0.33 -19.61 -20.94
CA CYS A 45 -0.62 -19.24 -19.88
C CYS A 45 -1.63 -18.22 -20.41
N GLU A 46 -2.92 -18.45 -20.14
CA GLU A 46 -3.95 -17.47 -20.45
C GLU A 46 -3.84 -16.29 -19.49
N VAL A 47 -3.84 -15.06 -20.02
CA VAL A 47 -3.76 -13.84 -19.18
C VAL A 47 -4.99 -12.97 -19.43
N ARG A 48 -5.68 -12.60 -18.35
CA ARG A 48 -6.85 -11.71 -18.40
C ARG A 48 -6.62 -10.46 -17.59
N VAL A 49 -6.68 -9.31 -18.24
CA VAL A 49 -6.65 -8.01 -17.55
C VAL A 49 -8.02 -7.76 -16.93
N ILE A 50 -8.04 -7.39 -15.65
CA ILE A 50 -9.27 -7.07 -14.93
C ILE A 50 -9.26 -5.59 -14.58
N THR A 51 -10.35 -4.92 -14.92
CA THR A 51 -10.58 -3.51 -14.56
C THR A 51 -11.67 -3.35 -13.52
N ASP A 52 -12.55 -4.36 -13.37
CA ASP A 52 -13.62 -4.37 -12.37
C ASP A 52 -13.71 -5.76 -11.74
N PHE A 53 -13.49 -5.83 -10.45
CA PHE A 53 -13.53 -7.06 -9.66
C PHE A 53 -14.90 -7.34 -9.03
N SER A 54 -15.86 -6.41 -9.14
CA SER A 54 -17.12 -6.50 -8.41
C SER A 54 -18.10 -7.53 -8.98
N SER A 55 -18.00 -7.84 -10.28
CA SER A 55 -18.95 -8.72 -10.98
C SER A 55 -18.25 -9.85 -11.74
N LEU A 56 -17.02 -10.17 -11.36
CA LEU A 56 -16.17 -11.06 -12.13
C LEU A 56 -16.41 -12.54 -11.80
N PHE A 57 -16.62 -13.36 -12.81
CA PHE A 57 -16.56 -14.82 -12.65
C PHE A 57 -15.08 -15.24 -12.66
N ILE A 58 -14.64 -15.87 -11.56
CA ILE A 58 -13.27 -16.34 -11.40
C ILE A 58 -13.27 -17.86 -11.33
N PRO A 59 -12.67 -18.55 -12.30
CA PRO A 59 -12.56 -20.02 -12.25
C PRO A 59 -11.73 -20.52 -11.06
N ASP A 60 -12.05 -21.71 -10.57
CA ASP A 60 -11.37 -22.30 -9.39
C ASP A 60 -9.87 -22.52 -9.60
N HIS A 61 -9.44 -22.70 -10.84
CA HIS A 61 -8.01 -22.92 -11.17
C HIS A 61 -7.23 -21.63 -11.43
N ALA A 62 -7.89 -20.47 -11.36
CA ALA A 62 -7.25 -19.18 -11.67
C ALA A 62 -6.30 -18.74 -10.57
N VAL A 63 -5.21 -18.09 -10.98
CA VAL A 63 -4.35 -17.26 -10.13
C VAL A 63 -4.77 -15.82 -10.32
N VAL A 64 -5.27 -15.20 -9.24
CA VAL A 64 -5.70 -13.79 -9.25
C VAL A 64 -4.63 -12.96 -8.54
N LEU A 65 -4.13 -11.95 -9.23
CA LEU A 65 -3.04 -11.11 -8.74
C LEU A 65 -3.59 -9.91 -7.98
N SER A 66 -3.04 -9.65 -6.80
CA SER A 66 -3.32 -8.47 -5.98
C SER A 66 -2.02 -7.69 -5.77
N THR A 67 -1.99 -6.41 -6.13
CA THR A 67 -0.81 -5.59 -5.85
C THR A 67 -0.62 -5.43 -4.34
N GLY A 68 0.63 -5.46 -3.89
CA GLY A 68 0.95 -5.48 -2.47
C GLY A 68 0.62 -6.83 -1.85
N ASP A 69 -0.12 -6.79 -0.76
CA ASP A 69 -0.62 -7.97 -0.05
C ASP A 69 -2.13 -8.08 -0.21
N PRO A 70 -2.68 -9.28 -0.54
CA PRO A 70 -4.12 -9.44 -0.69
C PRO A 70 -4.95 -9.05 0.54
N GLN A 71 -4.37 -9.12 1.74
CA GLN A 71 -5.05 -8.82 3.00
C GLN A 71 -4.93 -7.35 3.42
N LEU A 72 -4.11 -6.53 2.72
CA LEU A 72 -3.98 -5.10 3.01
C LEU A 72 -4.64 -4.28 1.89
N ALA A 73 -5.94 -4.01 2.03
CA ALA A 73 -6.76 -3.29 1.03
C ALA A 73 -6.68 -3.93 -0.38
N GLY A 74 -6.43 -5.24 -0.41
CA GLY A 74 -6.29 -6.00 -1.63
C GLY A 74 -7.50 -6.87 -1.91
N LEU A 75 -7.30 -7.90 -2.71
CA LEU A 75 -8.36 -8.77 -3.21
C LEU A 75 -8.65 -9.98 -2.30
N GLY A 76 -8.14 -10.00 -1.06
CA GLY A 76 -8.34 -11.11 -0.13
C GLY A 76 -9.81 -11.44 0.16
N PHE A 77 -10.71 -10.47 -0.03
CA PHE A 77 -12.15 -10.68 0.13
C PHE A 77 -12.74 -11.67 -0.90
N LEU A 78 -12.05 -11.92 -1.99
CA LEU A 78 -12.51 -12.88 -3.01
C LEU A 78 -12.41 -14.34 -2.53
N GLY A 79 -11.68 -14.59 -1.45
CA GLY A 79 -11.51 -15.93 -0.91
C GLY A 79 -10.45 -16.75 -1.61
N GLY A 80 -10.52 -18.07 -1.45
CA GLY A 80 -9.53 -18.99 -2.00
C GLY A 80 -8.28 -19.10 -1.13
N GLU A 81 -7.25 -19.71 -1.67
CA GLU A 81 -5.95 -19.81 -1.01
C GLU A 81 -5.22 -18.47 -1.15
N ILE A 82 -4.82 -17.87 -0.03
CA ILE A 82 -4.15 -16.57 -0.04
C ILE A 82 -2.64 -16.75 0.11
N ILE A 83 -1.90 -16.22 -0.87
CA ILE A 83 -0.44 -16.17 -0.84
C ILE A 83 -0.05 -14.71 -0.59
N PRO A 84 0.60 -14.41 0.55
CA PRO A 84 0.89 -13.03 0.92
C PRO A 84 1.95 -12.37 0.04
N GLY A 85 1.94 -11.05 0.01
CA GLY A 85 2.93 -10.24 -0.69
C GLY A 85 3.52 -9.15 0.20
N ILE A 86 4.59 -8.53 -0.25
CA ILE A 86 5.19 -7.39 0.47
C ILE A 86 4.30 -6.17 0.23
N SER A 87 3.66 -5.71 1.29
CA SER A 87 2.73 -4.58 1.23
C SER A 87 3.45 -3.22 1.26
N SER A 88 2.75 -2.18 0.86
CA SER A 88 3.25 -0.80 0.99
C SER A 88 3.46 -0.42 2.46
N LEU A 89 2.70 -1.00 3.40
CA LEU A 89 2.93 -0.80 4.83
C LEU A 89 4.30 -1.34 5.25
N GLN A 90 4.61 -2.58 4.89
CA GLN A 90 5.89 -3.20 5.24
C GLN A 90 7.06 -2.42 4.65
N LEU A 91 6.93 -1.99 3.39
CA LEU A 91 8.00 -1.25 2.73
C LEU A 91 8.16 0.15 3.33
N ALA A 92 7.06 0.88 3.57
CA ALA A 92 7.11 2.19 4.23
C ALA A 92 7.73 2.08 5.63
N ALA A 93 7.31 1.09 6.41
CA ALA A 93 7.85 0.86 7.76
C ALA A 93 9.36 0.61 7.73
N SER A 94 9.81 -0.17 6.75
CA SER A 94 11.25 -0.44 6.53
C SER A 94 12.01 0.84 6.19
N ARG A 95 11.50 1.65 5.27
CA ARG A 95 12.14 2.92 4.87
C ARG A 95 12.23 3.92 6.01
N LEU A 96 11.21 3.92 6.89
CA LEU A 96 11.11 4.88 8.00
C LEU A 96 11.67 4.33 9.32
N HIS A 97 12.17 3.10 9.31
CA HIS A 97 12.73 2.42 10.49
C HIS A 97 11.73 2.37 11.66
N ILE A 98 10.46 2.05 11.36
CA ILE A 98 9.42 1.96 12.40
C ILE A 98 8.89 0.53 12.53
N PRO A 99 8.64 0.06 13.75
CA PRO A 99 8.01 -1.24 13.97
C PRO A 99 6.53 -1.20 13.54
N ILE A 100 6.09 -2.23 12.83
CA ILE A 100 4.71 -2.29 12.29
C ILE A 100 3.68 -2.38 13.42
N ASP A 101 4.00 -3.01 14.53
CA ASP A 101 3.11 -3.15 15.69
C ASP A 101 2.77 -1.80 16.36
N THR A 102 3.50 -0.74 16.01
CA THR A 102 3.22 0.62 16.51
C THR A 102 2.34 1.43 15.54
N VAL A 103 1.80 0.77 14.50
CA VAL A 103 1.09 1.45 13.41
C VAL A 103 -0.38 1.06 13.41
N THR A 104 -1.26 2.05 13.40
CA THR A 104 -2.70 1.87 13.16
C THR A 104 -2.96 2.11 11.67
N ILE A 105 -3.66 1.17 11.03
CA ILE A 105 -3.90 1.18 9.59
C ILE A 105 -5.30 1.73 9.31
N ILE A 106 -5.38 2.70 8.41
CA ILE A 106 -6.65 3.25 7.90
C ILE A 106 -6.69 3.01 6.39
N ASP A 107 -7.67 2.23 5.96
CA ASP A 107 -7.87 1.94 4.55
C ASP A 107 -8.96 2.84 3.97
N LEU A 108 -8.55 3.76 3.10
CA LEU A 108 -9.44 4.63 2.34
C LEU A 108 -9.47 4.25 0.85
N HIS A 109 -8.73 3.20 0.46
CA HIS A 109 -8.61 2.82 -0.95
C HIS A 109 -9.97 2.39 -1.50
N GLY A 110 -10.40 3.02 -2.58
CA GLY A 110 -11.68 2.74 -3.22
C GLY A 110 -12.91 3.23 -2.47
N LYS A 111 -12.73 3.97 -1.39
CA LYS A 111 -13.84 4.47 -0.55
C LYS A 111 -14.19 5.93 -0.83
N GLY A 112 -13.53 6.53 -1.81
CA GLY A 112 -13.77 7.92 -2.22
C GLY A 112 -13.51 8.90 -1.07
N ASN A 113 -14.43 9.83 -0.89
CA ASN A 113 -14.33 10.85 0.17
C ASN A 113 -14.99 10.39 1.49
N ALA A 114 -14.99 9.09 1.78
CA ALA A 114 -15.49 8.61 3.06
C ALA A 114 -14.75 9.33 4.20
N PRO A 115 -15.46 9.84 5.20
CA PRO A 115 -14.81 10.56 6.29
C PRO A 115 -13.87 9.63 7.06
N LEU A 116 -12.75 10.18 7.48
CA LEU A 116 -11.84 9.51 8.39
C LEU A 116 -12.57 9.32 9.72
N SER A 117 -13.17 8.16 9.94
CA SER A 117 -13.99 7.86 11.11
C SER A 117 -13.18 7.38 12.31
N ALA A 118 -11.90 7.08 12.10
CA ALA A 118 -11.03 6.61 13.18
C ALA A 118 -10.63 7.75 14.11
N ASP A 119 -10.45 7.44 15.40
CA ASP A 119 -9.91 8.42 16.36
C ASP A 119 -8.39 8.56 16.16
N ILE A 120 -8.01 9.23 15.08
CA ILE A 120 -6.60 9.46 14.73
C ILE A 120 -5.89 10.19 15.87
N ALA A 121 -6.52 11.22 16.43
CA ALA A 121 -5.93 12.00 17.51
C ALA A 121 -5.68 11.13 18.77
N GLY A 122 -6.61 10.25 19.10
CA GLY A 122 -6.44 9.31 20.20
C GLY A 122 -5.28 8.35 20.00
N GLU A 123 -5.19 7.77 18.82
CA GLU A 123 -4.10 6.84 18.49
C GLU A 123 -2.73 7.55 18.55
N LEU A 124 -2.66 8.78 18.02
CA LEU A 124 -1.43 9.59 18.08
C LEU A 124 -1.04 9.93 19.52
N ARG A 125 -2.02 10.24 20.41
CA ARG A 125 -1.76 10.50 21.84
C ARG A 125 -1.24 9.23 22.54
N CYS A 126 -1.67 8.05 22.10
CA CYS A 126 -1.15 6.77 22.61
C CYS A 126 0.25 6.43 22.04
N GLY A 127 0.86 7.31 21.26
CA GLY A 127 2.20 7.12 20.71
C GLY A 127 2.25 6.27 19.46
N LYS A 128 1.10 5.90 18.90
CA LYS A 128 1.06 5.14 17.65
C LYS A 128 1.26 6.06 16.45
N ARG A 129 1.54 5.46 15.32
CA ARG A 129 1.61 6.12 14.02
C ARG A 129 0.41 5.66 13.20
N ILE A 130 -0.08 6.52 12.32
CA ILE A 130 -1.20 6.20 11.44
C ILE A 130 -0.65 5.96 10.04
N PHE A 131 -0.99 4.82 9.46
CA PHE A 131 -0.71 4.52 8.05
C PHE A 131 -2.03 4.60 7.30
N ILE A 132 -2.08 5.43 6.27
CA ILE A 132 -3.27 5.65 5.44
C ILE A 132 -3.02 5.11 4.04
N LEU A 133 -3.79 4.10 3.65
CA LEU A 133 -3.89 3.67 2.26
C LEU A 133 -4.81 4.66 1.56
N ALA A 134 -4.20 5.64 0.91
CA ALA A 134 -4.93 6.76 0.33
C ALA A 134 -5.56 6.39 -1.02
N ASP A 135 -6.75 6.88 -1.26
CA ASP A 135 -7.33 6.95 -2.59
C ASP A 135 -6.60 8.06 -3.37
N PRO A 136 -6.44 7.95 -4.71
CA PRO A 136 -5.84 9.05 -5.48
C PRO A 136 -6.56 10.40 -5.36
N ALA A 137 -7.82 10.40 -4.91
CA ALA A 137 -8.58 11.62 -4.63
C ALA A 137 -8.38 12.15 -3.19
N PHE A 138 -7.60 11.45 -2.36
CA PHE A 138 -7.37 11.81 -0.97
C PHE A 138 -6.61 13.14 -0.88
N ARG A 139 -7.12 14.04 -0.05
CA ARG A 139 -6.53 15.37 0.13
C ARG A 139 -5.84 15.44 1.49
N ILE A 140 -4.52 15.55 1.46
CA ILE A 140 -3.69 15.68 2.67
C ILE A 140 -4.12 16.90 3.49
N HIS A 141 -4.58 17.96 2.84
CA HIS A 141 -5.06 19.17 3.51
C HIS A 141 -6.26 18.88 4.44
N ASP A 142 -7.17 17.99 4.02
CA ASP A 142 -8.33 17.62 4.86
C ASP A 142 -7.87 16.86 6.12
N LEU A 143 -6.89 15.98 5.96
CA LEU A 143 -6.25 15.30 7.08
C LEU A 143 -5.59 16.32 8.04
N CYS A 144 -4.86 17.29 7.50
CA CYS A 144 -4.22 18.34 8.31
C CYS A 144 -5.23 19.15 9.11
N THR A 145 -6.38 19.46 8.50
CA THR A 145 -7.47 20.18 9.18
C THR A 145 -7.98 19.36 10.38
N MET A 146 -8.14 18.06 10.22
CA MET A 146 -8.56 17.16 11.32
C MET A 146 -7.49 17.08 12.41
N LEU A 147 -6.22 17.15 12.03
CA LEU A 147 -5.09 17.05 12.96
C LEU A 147 -4.79 18.36 13.68
N GLY A 148 -5.46 19.45 13.33
CA GLY A 148 -5.29 20.74 13.99
C GLY A 148 -5.46 20.60 15.51
N GLY A 149 -4.43 20.93 16.28
CA GLY A 149 -4.45 20.80 17.73
C GLY A 149 -3.96 19.47 18.29
N THR A 150 -3.45 18.54 17.46
CA THR A 150 -2.94 17.24 17.95
C THR A 150 -1.58 17.36 18.67
N GLY A 151 -0.97 18.52 18.71
CA GLY A 151 0.27 18.74 19.43
C GLY A 151 1.52 18.82 18.56
N GLU A 152 2.59 19.25 19.18
CA GLU A 152 3.87 19.43 18.51
C GLU A 152 4.55 18.09 18.20
N GLY A 153 5.38 18.09 17.17
CA GLY A 153 6.21 16.95 16.81
C GLY A 153 5.50 15.88 15.96
N ILE A 154 4.29 16.18 15.47
CA ILE A 154 3.61 15.29 14.53
C ILE A 154 4.09 15.63 13.11
N ALA A 155 4.68 14.65 12.45
CA ALA A 155 5.09 14.76 11.05
C ALA A 155 4.06 14.06 10.16
N ILE A 156 3.97 14.54 8.92
CA ILE A 156 3.25 13.89 7.83
C ILE A 156 4.30 13.41 6.85
N VAL A 157 4.32 12.10 6.60
CA VAL A 157 5.26 11.47 5.69
C VAL A 157 4.48 10.94 4.50
N LEU A 158 4.85 11.39 3.32
CA LEU A 158 4.29 10.95 2.06
C LEU A 158 5.27 10.00 1.39
N CYS A 159 4.86 8.75 1.16
CA CYS A 159 5.67 7.75 0.48
C CYS A 159 5.03 7.49 -0.88
N GLU A 160 5.74 7.80 -1.94
CA GLU A 160 5.27 7.69 -3.32
C GLU A 160 6.07 6.64 -4.08
N ASN A 161 5.40 5.91 -4.95
CA ASN A 161 5.99 4.90 -5.84
C ASN A 161 6.87 3.90 -5.10
N LEU A 162 6.46 3.50 -3.88
CA LEU A 162 7.23 2.57 -3.05
C LEU A 162 7.62 1.30 -3.82
N GLY A 163 8.93 1.00 -3.83
CA GLY A 163 9.50 -0.16 -4.50
C GLY A 163 9.81 0.07 -5.99
N TYR A 164 9.46 1.22 -6.54
CA TYR A 164 9.77 1.57 -7.94
C TYR A 164 11.03 2.45 -8.00
N PRO A 165 11.68 2.57 -9.17
CA PRO A 165 12.85 3.46 -9.31
C PRO A 165 12.56 4.92 -8.96
N GLU A 166 11.29 5.34 -9.12
CA GLU A 166 10.83 6.69 -8.81
C GLU A 166 10.35 6.83 -7.36
N GLU A 167 10.75 5.92 -6.46
CA GLU A 167 10.40 5.98 -5.05
C GLU A 167 10.82 7.33 -4.46
N ARG A 168 9.87 7.98 -3.77
CA ARG A 168 10.13 9.28 -3.13
C ARG A 168 9.47 9.31 -1.75
N ILE A 169 10.21 9.78 -0.77
CA ILE A 169 9.71 9.99 0.59
C ILE A 169 9.86 11.48 0.92
N SER A 170 8.75 12.13 1.20
CA SER A 170 8.69 13.56 1.55
C SER A 170 8.11 13.71 2.94
N VAL A 171 8.71 14.58 3.73
CA VAL A 171 8.31 14.82 5.10
C VAL A 171 7.88 16.28 5.25
N GLY A 172 6.78 16.49 5.95
CA GLY A 172 6.30 17.82 6.29
C GLY A 172 5.64 17.84 7.66
N THR A 173 5.00 18.93 7.97
CA THR A 173 4.26 19.11 9.22
C THR A 173 2.77 19.24 8.93
N VAL A 174 1.96 19.31 10.00
CA VAL A 174 0.52 19.60 9.85
C VAL A 174 0.31 20.99 9.24
N ALA A 175 1.20 21.95 9.54
CA ALA A 175 1.08 23.33 9.01
C ALA A 175 1.63 23.45 7.57
N ASP A 176 2.59 22.60 7.21
CA ASP A 176 3.22 22.61 5.87
C ASP A 176 3.37 21.16 5.39
N PRO A 177 2.27 20.53 4.94
CA PRO A 177 2.30 19.12 4.55
C PRO A 177 2.95 18.91 3.18
N PRO A 178 3.50 17.70 2.94
CA PRO A 178 4.05 17.38 1.62
C PRO A 178 2.94 17.28 0.58
N VAL A 179 3.27 17.62 -0.67
CA VAL A 179 2.32 17.60 -1.79
C VAL A 179 2.60 16.39 -2.69
N PRO A 180 1.60 15.53 -2.94
CA PRO A 180 1.79 14.38 -3.82
C PRO A 180 2.13 14.80 -5.26
N GLN A 181 3.12 14.12 -5.83
CA GLN A 181 3.51 14.27 -7.23
C GLN A 181 3.12 13.02 -8.04
N SER A 182 2.79 11.93 -7.37
CA SER A 182 2.33 10.68 -7.99
C SER A 182 0.93 10.35 -7.52
N ARG A 183 0.21 9.56 -8.32
CA ARG A 183 -1.08 9.00 -7.92
C ARG A 183 -0.94 7.73 -7.07
N LEU A 184 0.28 7.17 -7.01
CA LEU A 184 0.57 5.96 -6.24
C LEU A 184 1.31 6.37 -4.97
N PHE A 185 0.56 6.56 -3.89
CA PHE A 185 1.14 7.00 -2.63
C PHE A 185 0.40 6.45 -1.41
N VAL A 186 1.11 6.46 -0.29
CA VAL A 186 0.55 6.23 1.05
C VAL A 186 1.02 7.36 1.97
N VAL A 187 0.25 7.62 3.03
CA VAL A 187 0.55 8.68 3.97
C VAL A 187 0.77 8.07 5.36
N LEU A 188 1.81 8.50 6.05
CA LEU A 188 2.00 8.16 7.46
C LEU A 188 1.98 9.45 8.29
N VAL A 189 1.40 9.33 9.49
CA VAL A 189 1.26 10.46 10.43
C VAL A 189 1.76 10.00 11.80
N GLY A 190 2.55 10.83 12.45
CA GLY A 190 3.01 10.51 13.81
C GLY A 190 4.38 11.07 14.13
N ARG A 191 5.01 10.49 15.15
CA ARG A 191 6.39 10.80 15.52
C ARG A 191 7.30 9.71 14.97
N PHE A 192 8.34 10.11 14.25
CA PHE A 192 9.26 9.18 13.59
C PHE A 192 10.65 9.29 14.22
N PRO A 193 11.39 8.17 14.31
CA PRO A 193 12.76 8.24 14.81
C PRO A 193 13.61 9.09 13.87
N SER A 194 14.39 9.98 14.45
CA SER A 194 15.37 10.76 13.69
C SER A 194 16.75 10.14 13.86
N LYS A 195 17.39 9.76 12.77
CA LYS A 195 18.85 9.60 12.77
C LYS A 195 19.41 11.00 12.61
N ASP A 196 20.10 11.48 13.64
CA ASP A 196 20.77 12.80 13.65
C ASP A 196 19.86 14.00 13.39
N GLY A 197 18.60 13.92 13.85
CA GLY A 197 17.66 15.05 13.79
C GLY A 197 16.89 15.21 12.48
N ASN A 198 17.20 14.39 11.47
CA ASN A 198 16.46 14.44 10.19
C ASN A 198 15.84 13.10 9.87
N LEU A 199 14.59 13.09 9.44
CA LEU A 199 13.95 11.93 8.83
C LEU A 199 14.67 11.62 7.50
N PRO A 200 14.74 10.35 7.09
CA PRO A 200 15.35 10.02 5.80
C PRO A 200 14.54 10.66 4.67
N VAL A 201 15.09 11.70 4.09
CA VAL A 201 14.55 12.34 2.89
C VAL A 201 15.35 11.80 1.72
N SER A 202 14.70 11.30 0.70
CA SER A 202 15.39 10.96 -0.56
C SER A 202 15.77 12.25 -1.28
N ASP A 203 17.05 12.40 -1.60
CA ASP A 203 17.55 13.48 -2.46
C ASP A 203 16.95 13.37 -3.87
#